data_6111147311ff0d65843e42322868328f
#
_entry.id   6111147311ff0d65843e42322868328f
#
_cell.length_a   1.000
_cell.length_b   1.000
_cell.length_c   1.000
_cell.angle_alpha   90.00
_cell.angle_beta   90.00
_cell.angle_gamma   90.00
#
_symmetry.space_group_name_H-M   'P 1'
#
loop_
_entity.id
_entity.type
_entity.pdbx_description
1 polymer ?
#
loop_
_entity_poly.entity_id
_entity_poly.type
_entity_poly.pdbx_seq_one_letter_code
_entity_poly.pdbx_strand_id
1 'polypeptide(L)'
;SLQKVDMIGFIFYPKSPRYVYELPAYLPIHTHRVGVFVNEDKQIVSMYADRFGLNYVQLHGNESPEYCRSLYSMGIKIIKAFSISHPKDLKNVYKYEKVCDLFLFDTKCEQYGGSGNLFDWNILHTYNGLLPFLLSGGINSYSANALKEFKHPRLAGYDLNSRFELEPGKKDPVRILTFLNELK
;
A
#
# COMPACT_ATOMS: atom_id res chain seq x y z
N SER A 1 -1.77 13.67 17.86
CA SER A 1 -0.89 12.51 17.85
C SER A 1 -1.33 11.56 16.71
N LEU A 2 -0.38 11.09 15.92
CA LEU A 2 -0.59 10.12 14.83
C LEU A 2 -0.91 8.69 15.34
N GLN A 3 -1.39 8.53 16.55
CA GLN A 3 -1.75 7.23 17.19
C GLN A 3 -2.83 6.44 16.45
N LYS A 4 -3.36 6.97 15.33
CA LYS A 4 -4.37 6.32 14.49
C LYS A 4 -3.80 5.77 13.17
N VAL A 5 -2.51 5.89 12.95
CA VAL A 5 -1.82 5.42 11.74
C VAL A 5 -0.99 4.20 12.11
N ASP A 6 -1.36 3.04 11.59
CA ASP A 6 -0.72 1.76 11.92
C ASP A 6 0.57 1.54 11.15
N MET A 7 0.66 2.08 9.93
CA MET A 7 1.80 1.92 9.03
C MET A 7 2.24 3.25 8.41
N ILE A 8 3.55 3.43 8.21
CA ILE A 8 4.12 4.54 7.45
C ILE A 8 5.03 4.01 6.35
N GLY A 9 4.83 4.47 5.11
CA GLY A 9 5.60 4.05 3.94
C GLY A 9 6.79 4.97 3.65
N PHE A 10 7.95 4.38 3.39
CA PHE A 10 9.16 5.03 2.87
C PHE A 10 9.39 4.52 1.44
N ILE A 11 9.35 5.40 0.46
CA ILE A 11 9.45 5.01 -0.95
C ILE A 11 10.92 5.02 -1.38
N PHE A 12 11.47 3.83 -1.66
CA PHE A 12 12.84 3.60 -2.10
C PHE A 12 12.90 3.34 -3.62
N TYR A 13 12.15 4.12 -4.39
CA TYR A 13 12.15 4.07 -5.84
C TYR A 13 12.65 5.40 -6.41
N PRO A 14 13.88 5.45 -7.00
CA PRO A 14 14.53 6.71 -7.38
C PRO A 14 13.77 7.56 -8.40
N LYS A 15 12.88 6.96 -9.20
CA LYS A 15 12.03 7.70 -10.16
C LYS A 15 10.79 8.31 -9.51
N SER A 16 10.54 8.04 -8.24
CA SER A 16 9.42 8.63 -7.51
C SER A 16 9.76 10.04 -7.03
N PRO A 17 8.85 11.02 -7.17
CA PRO A 17 9.03 12.32 -6.54
C PRO A 17 8.98 12.26 -4.99
N ARG A 18 8.69 11.08 -4.43
CA ARG A 18 8.64 10.77 -2.99
C ARG A 18 9.82 9.92 -2.52
N TYR A 19 10.87 9.86 -3.34
CA TYR A 19 12.03 9.03 -3.04
C TYR A 19 12.72 9.46 -1.75
N VAL A 20 12.95 8.50 -0.85
CA VAL A 20 13.67 8.69 0.40
C VAL A 20 15.10 8.19 0.21
N TYR A 21 16.07 9.08 0.14
CA TYR A 21 17.48 8.78 -0.09
C TYR A 21 18.31 8.78 1.19
N GLU A 22 17.81 9.44 2.26
CA GLU A 22 18.50 9.54 3.55
C GLU A 22 17.61 9.01 4.69
N LEU A 23 18.27 8.51 5.72
CA LEU A 23 17.60 8.11 6.93
C LEU A 23 16.98 9.36 7.59
N PRO A 24 15.66 9.39 7.80
CA PRO A 24 15.03 10.51 8.52
C PRO A 24 15.61 10.67 9.92
N ALA A 25 15.72 11.92 10.38
CA ALA A 25 16.21 12.23 11.74
C ALA A 25 15.34 11.57 12.84
N TYR A 26 14.10 11.25 12.53
CA TYR A 26 13.16 10.52 13.40
C TYR A 26 12.49 9.37 12.66
N LEU A 27 12.57 8.20 13.25
CA LEU A 27 11.80 7.02 12.82
C LEU A 27 10.73 6.69 13.87
N PRO A 28 9.45 6.51 13.48
CA PRO A 28 8.41 6.17 14.42
C PRO A 28 8.67 4.80 15.05
N ILE A 29 8.47 4.68 16.37
CA ILE A 29 8.69 3.44 17.13
C ILE A 29 7.39 2.66 17.39
N HIS A 30 6.24 3.35 17.32
CA HIS A 30 4.91 2.74 17.57
C HIS A 30 4.08 2.54 16.30
N THR A 31 4.64 2.88 15.14
CA THR A 31 4.00 2.73 13.82
C THR A 31 4.87 1.81 12.99
N HIS A 32 4.27 0.82 12.33
CA HIS A 32 5.03 -0.08 11.47
C HIS A 32 5.65 0.67 10.29
N ARG A 33 6.92 0.43 10.05
CA ARG A 33 7.69 1.00 8.93
C ARG A 33 7.62 0.08 7.74
N VAL A 34 7.19 0.62 6.60
CA VAL A 34 7.05 -0.10 5.33
C VAL A 34 8.00 0.50 4.31
N GLY A 35 8.92 -0.28 3.79
CA GLY A 35 9.75 0.15 2.65
C GLY A 35 9.08 -0.21 1.33
N VAL A 36 8.90 0.76 0.45
CA VAL A 36 8.26 0.55 -0.86
C VAL A 36 9.32 0.49 -1.95
N PHE A 37 9.38 -0.63 -2.67
CA PHE A 37 10.34 -0.93 -3.72
C PHE A 37 9.63 -1.27 -5.04
N VAL A 38 10.32 -1.04 -6.16
CA VAL A 38 9.82 -1.35 -7.51
C VAL A 38 10.93 -2.04 -8.29
N ASN A 39 10.83 -3.35 -8.47
CA ASN A 39 11.77 -4.19 -9.22
C ASN A 39 13.24 -4.01 -8.76
N GLU A 40 13.45 -3.86 -7.45
CA GLU A 40 14.78 -3.64 -6.87
C GLU A 40 15.52 -4.97 -6.66
N ASP A 41 16.84 -4.92 -6.53
CA ASP A 41 17.64 -6.10 -6.17
C ASP A 41 17.34 -6.54 -4.74
N LYS A 42 17.29 -7.86 -4.50
CA LYS A 42 16.97 -8.45 -3.19
C LYS A 42 17.97 -8.08 -2.09
N GLN A 43 19.24 -7.94 -2.46
CA GLN A 43 20.30 -7.56 -1.51
C GLN A 43 20.12 -6.12 -1.06
N ILE A 44 19.75 -5.23 -2.00
CA ILE A 44 19.43 -3.84 -1.71
C ILE A 44 18.19 -3.76 -0.83
N VAL A 45 17.12 -4.50 -1.16
CA VAL A 45 15.90 -4.55 -0.33
C VAL A 45 16.24 -5.01 1.10
N SER A 46 17.02 -6.09 1.26
CA SER A 46 17.43 -6.59 2.58
C SER A 46 18.26 -5.56 3.35
N MET A 47 19.23 -4.92 2.69
CA MET A 47 20.05 -3.87 3.30
C MET A 47 19.21 -2.68 3.80
N TYR A 48 18.22 -2.24 3.02
CA TYR A 48 17.32 -1.18 3.45
C TYR A 48 16.38 -1.64 4.57
N ALA A 49 15.91 -2.89 4.52
CA ALA A 49 15.09 -3.46 5.59
C ALA A 49 15.80 -3.39 6.94
N ASP A 50 17.07 -3.77 6.99
CA ASP A 50 17.91 -3.70 8.19
C ASP A 50 18.20 -2.24 8.58
N ARG A 51 18.67 -1.43 7.63
CA ARG A 51 19.09 -0.03 7.88
C ARG A 51 17.96 0.85 8.42
N PHE A 52 16.74 0.69 7.91
CA PHE A 52 15.56 1.45 8.32
C PHE A 52 14.74 0.72 9.39
N GLY A 53 15.11 -0.51 9.75
CA GLY A 53 14.37 -1.37 10.68
C GLY A 53 12.93 -1.54 10.20
N LEU A 54 12.76 -1.94 8.94
CA LEU A 54 11.44 -2.07 8.34
C LEU A 54 10.69 -3.24 8.95
N ASN A 55 9.40 -3.05 9.22
CA ASN A 55 8.51 -4.12 9.64
C ASN A 55 7.94 -4.90 8.45
N TYR A 56 7.79 -4.21 7.31
CA TYR A 56 7.31 -4.76 6.05
C TYR A 56 8.10 -4.20 4.87
N VAL A 57 8.20 -5.01 3.83
CA VAL A 57 8.65 -4.60 2.50
C VAL A 57 7.46 -4.68 1.55
N GLN A 58 7.10 -3.55 0.95
CA GLN A 58 6.08 -3.48 -0.09
C GLN A 58 6.71 -3.55 -1.47
N LEU A 59 6.36 -4.58 -2.22
CA LEU A 59 6.83 -4.83 -3.59
C LEU A 59 5.77 -4.33 -4.56
N HIS A 60 6.04 -3.20 -5.18
CA HIS A 60 5.09 -2.46 -6.02
C HIS A 60 5.37 -2.56 -7.53
N GLY A 61 6.30 -3.41 -7.92
CA GLY A 61 6.67 -3.68 -9.31
C GLY A 61 6.11 -5.02 -9.80
N ASN A 62 6.86 -5.65 -10.72
CA ASN A 62 6.52 -6.93 -11.34
C ASN A 62 7.29 -8.10 -10.71
N GLU A 63 7.62 -7.99 -9.42
CA GLU A 63 8.36 -9.03 -8.69
C GLU A 63 7.59 -10.36 -8.74
N SER A 64 8.28 -11.44 -9.12
CA SER A 64 7.66 -12.77 -9.24
C SER A 64 7.39 -13.42 -7.87
N PRO A 65 6.56 -14.48 -7.81
CA PRO A 65 6.40 -15.27 -6.59
C PRO A 65 7.71 -15.86 -6.06
N GLU A 66 8.66 -16.21 -6.96
CA GLU A 66 9.98 -16.72 -6.59
C GLU A 66 10.85 -15.63 -5.95
N TYR A 67 10.78 -14.41 -6.47
CA TYR A 67 11.41 -13.24 -5.87
C TYR A 67 10.86 -13.00 -4.46
N CYS A 68 9.53 -12.98 -4.31
CA CYS A 68 8.88 -12.84 -3.01
C CYS A 68 9.29 -13.95 -2.04
N ARG A 69 9.32 -15.21 -2.50
CA ARG A 69 9.76 -16.36 -1.71
C ARG A 69 11.17 -16.19 -1.19
N SER A 70 12.09 -15.67 -2.01
CA SER A 70 13.47 -15.44 -1.59
C SER A 70 13.56 -14.45 -0.42
N LEU A 71 12.83 -13.35 -0.45
CA LEU A 71 12.79 -12.39 0.66
C LEU A 71 12.04 -12.94 1.87
N TYR A 72 10.93 -13.65 1.64
CA TYR A 72 10.14 -14.27 2.70
C TYR A 72 10.95 -15.31 3.48
N SER A 73 11.78 -16.11 2.79
CA SER A 73 12.69 -17.07 3.44
C SER A 73 13.81 -16.42 4.27
N MET A 74 14.08 -15.12 4.05
CA MET A 74 15.00 -14.30 4.88
C MET A 74 14.30 -13.70 6.12
N GLY A 75 13.03 -14.04 6.36
CA GLY A 75 12.24 -13.52 7.48
C GLY A 75 11.61 -12.13 7.24
N ILE A 76 11.66 -11.63 6.00
CA ILE A 76 11.11 -10.33 5.64
C ILE A 76 9.59 -10.47 5.40
N LYS A 77 8.78 -9.69 6.11
CA LYS A 77 7.34 -9.62 5.88
C LYS A 77 7.03 -8.82 4.61
N ILE A 78 6.17 -9.37 3.77
CA ILE A 78 5.93 -8.85 2.42
C ILE A 78 4.50 -8.37 2.24
N ILE A 79 4.38 -7.14 1.74
CA ILE A 79 3.15 -6.61 1.14
C ILE A 79 3.34 -6.62 -0.38
N LYS A 80 2.56 -7.41 -1.12
CA LYS A 80 2.62 -7.38 -2.59
C LYS A 80 1.53 -6.49 -3.14
N ALA A 81 1.92 -5.46 -3.88
CA ALA A 81 0.99 -4.56 -4.56
C ALA A 81 0.60 -5.11 -5.94
N PHE A 82 -0.69 -4.97 -6.26
CA PHE A 82 -1.28 -5.32 -7.55
C PHE A 82 -2.15 -4.16 -8.05
N SER A 83 -1.95 -3.79 -9.31
CA SER A 83 -2.88 -2.89 -10.00
C SER A 83 -4.12 -3.67 -10.41
N ILE A 84 -5.28 -3.27 -9.89
CA ILE A 84 -6.57 -3.91 -10.18
C ILE A 84 -7.45 -2.92 -10.95
N SER A 85 -7.81 -3.27 -12.17
CA SER A 85 -8.73 -2.52 -13.02
C SER A 85 -9.94 -3.38 -13.42
N HIS A 86 -9.77 -4.71 -13.45
CA HIS A 86 -10.79 -5.66 -13.82
C HIS A 86 -10.78 -6.91 -12.92
N PRO A 87 -11.89 -7.65 -12.78
CA PRO A 87 -11.92 -8.89 -11.99
C PRO A 87 -10.89 -9.95 -12.43
N LYS A 88 -10.53 -9.96 -13.71
CA LYS A 88 -9.48 -10.88 -14.24
C LYS A 88 -8.11 -10.66 -13.64
N ASP A 89 -7.80 -9.43 -13.17
CA ASP A 89 -6.50 -9.09 -12.61
C ASP A 89 -6.26 -9.83 -11.28
N LEU A 90 -7.34 -10.14 -10.55
CA LEU A 90 -7.31 -10.90 -9.32
C LEU A 90 -6.87 -12.37 -9.51
N LYS A 91 -6.97 -12.93 -10.74
CA LYS A 91 -6.57 -14.32 -10.98
C LYS A 91 -5.10 -14.60 -10.71
N ASN A 92 -4.25 -13.59 -10.83
CA ASN A 92 -2.81 -13.75 -10.63
C ASN A 92 -2.36 -13.60 -9.18
N VAL A 93 -3.18 -13.01 -8.30
CA VAL A 93 -2.77 -12.73 -6.91
C VAL A 93 -2.60 -14.00 -6.08
N TYR A 94 -3.36 -15.04 -6.38
CA TYR A 94 -3.34 -16.31 -5.64
C TYR A 94 -1.99 -17.03 -5.65
N LYS A 95 -1.16 -16.78 -6.67
CA LYS A 95 0.19 -17.34 -6.77
C LYS A 95 1.13 -16.83 -5.67
N TYR A 96 0.79 -15.72 -5.03
CA TYR A 96 1.58 -15.04 -4.02
C TYR A 96 1.15 -15.35 -2.58
N GLU A 97 0.03 -16.03 -2.35
CA GLU A 97 -0.54 -16.25 -1.02
C GLU A 97 0.38 -16.95 -0.03
N LYS A 98 1.28 -17.84 -0.53
CA LYS A 98 2.21 -18.59 0.32
C LYS A 98 3.56 -17.90 0.54
N VAL A 99 3.73 -16.71 -0.03
CA VAL A 99 5.01 -15.98 -0.04
C VAL A 99 4.87 -14.50 0.26
N CYS A 100 3.70 -14.10 0.74
CA CYS A 100 3.39 -12.75 1.19
C CYS A 100 2.56 -12.81 2.47
N ASP A 101 2.51 -11.73 3.22
CA ASP A 101 1.73 -11.58 4.45
C ASP A 101 0.46 -10.77 4.21
N LEU A 102 0.51 -9.85 3.24
CA LEU A 102 -0.55 -8.89 2.96
C LEU A 102 -0.53 -8.51 1.47
N PHE A 103 -1.68 -8.25 0.90
CA PHE A 103 -1.77 -7.64 -0.42
C PHE A 103 -2.09 -6.15 -0.32
N LEU A 104 -1.73 -5.41 -1.35
CA LEU A 104 -2.22 -4.05 -1.57
C LEU A 104 -2.88 -4.03 -2.95
N PHE A 105 -4.15 -3.70 -3.00
CA PHE A 105 -4.88 -3.53 -4.25
C PHE A 105 -4.93 -2.04 -4.60
N ASP A 106 -4.06 -1.66 -5.55
CA ASP A 106 -4.03 -0.31 -6.11
C ASP A 106 -5.02 -0.23 -7.27
N THR A 107 -6.14 0.41 -6.98
CA THR A 107 -7.24 0.56 -7.93
C THR A 107 -7.03 1.80 -8.75
N LYS A 108 -6.65 1.66 -10.02
CA LYS A 108 -6.47 2.79 -10.93
C LYS A 108 -7.82 3.30 -11.41
N CYS A 109 -8.14 4.55 -11.07
CA CYS A 109 -9.09 5.31 -11.88
C CYS A 109 -8.43 5.66 -13.21
N GLU A 110 -8.86 5.05 -14.30
CA GLU A 110 -8.68 5.66 -15.60
C GLU A 110 -9.50 6.95 -15.59
N GLN A 111 -8.82 8.09 -15.58
CA GLN A 111 -9.48 9.39 -15.77
C GLN A 111 -9.95 9.47 -17.23
N TYR A 112 -11.10 8.90 -17.53
CA TYR A 112 -11.89 9.38 -18.65
C TYR A 112 -12.67 10.58 -18.15
N GLY A 113 -12.40 11.72 -18.76
CA GLY A 113 -12.78 13.05 -18.34
C GLY A 113 -14.20 13.21 -17.80
N GLY A 114 -14.33 13.97 -16.75
CA GLY A 114 -15.51 14.77 -16.43
C GLY A 114 -16.67 14.10 -15.68
N SER A 115 -16.66 12.78 -15.41
CA SER A 115 -17.82 12.12 -14.77
C SER A 115 -17.69 11.94 -13.25
N GLY A 116 -16.57 12.29 -12.63
CA GLY A 116 -16.42 12.13 -11.17
C GLY A 116 -16.50 10.69 -10.65
N ASN A 117 -16.47 9.70 -11.54
CA ASN A 117 -16.61 8.30 -11.15
C ASN A 117 -15.38 7.86 -10.36
N LEU A 118 -15.59 7.59 -9.07
CA LEU A 118 -14.69 6.84 -8.21
C LEU A 118 -14.51 5.44 -8.83
N PHE A 119 -13.33 4.87 -8.65
CA PHE A 119 -13.11 3.46 -9.01
C PHE A 119 -14.18 2.60 -8.33
N ASP A 120 -14.75 1.67 -9.08
CA ASP A 120 -15.74 0.74 -8.54
C ASP A 120 -15.03 -0.35 -7.70
N TRP A 121 -14.89 -0.12 -6.41
CA TRP A 121 -14.31 -1.09 -5.47
C TRP A 121 -15.10 -2.38 -5.37
N ASN A 122 -16.32 -2.44 -5.92
CA ASN A 122 -17.13 -3.67 -5.96
C ASN A 122 -16.42 -4.80 -6.73
N ILE A 123 -15.50 -4.48 -7.65
CA ILE A 123 -14.63 -5.47 -8.28
C ILE A 123 -13.94 -6.37 -7.25
N LEU A 124 -13.53 -5.80 -6.11
CA LEU A 124 -12.82 -6.53 -5.07
C LEU A 124 -13.71 -7.53 -4.32
N HIS A 125 -15.04 -7.45 -4.42
CA HIS A 125 -15.92 -8.50 -3.87
C HIS A 125 -15.72 -9.86 -4.56
N THR A 126 -15.10 -9.88 -5.73
CA THR A 126 -14.71 -11.13 -6.41
C THR A 126 -13.42 -11.75 -5.86
N TYR A 127 -12.69 -11.04 -4.99
CA TYR A 127 -11.53 -11.60 -4.30
C TYR A 127 -11.99 -12.57 -3.20
N ASN A 128 -11.60 -13.82 -3.32
CA ASN A 128 -11.92 -14.88 -2.35
C ASN A 128 -10.65 -15.56 -1.79
N GLY A 129 -9.52 -14.88 -1.88
CA GLY A 129 -8.23 -15.36 -1.37
C GLY A 129 -8.14 -15.36 0.16
N LEU A 130 -7.05 -15.96 0.66
CA LEU A 130 -6.82 -16.15 2.08
C LEU A 130 -6.18 -14.94 2.75
N LEU A 131 -5.31 -14.21 2.04
CA LEU A 131 -4.58 -13.09 2.62
C LEU A 131 -5.47 -11.85 2.78
N PRO A 132 -5.28 -11.09 3.87
CA PRO A 132 -5.87 -9.77 4.00
C PRO A 132 -5.28 -8.80 2.97
N PHE A 133 -5.99 -7.70 2.69
CA PHE A 133 -5.49 -6.67 1.78
C PHE A 133 -5.73 -5.25 2.29
N LEU A 134 -4.85 -4.36 1.87
CA LEU A 134 -5.00 -2.91 1.94
C LEU A 134 -5.65 -2.42 0.64
N LEU A 135 -6.63 -1.54 0.76
CA LEU A 135 -7.21 -0.84 -0.37
C LEU A 135 -6.44 0.46 -0.62
N SER A 136 -5.98 0.63 -1.85
CA SER A 136 -5.27 1.81 -2.33
C SER A 136 -5.85 2.29 -3.66
N GLY A 137 -5.39 3.44 -4.12
CA GLY A 137 -5.78 4.04 -5.40
C GLY A 137 -7.00 4.95 -5.31
N GLY A 138 -6.83 6.20 -5.69
CA GLY A 138 -7.91 7.19 -5.79
C GLY A 138 -8.57 7.64 -4.50
N ILE A 139 -8.21 7.09 -3.34
CA ILE A 139 -8.78 7.49 -2.04
C ILE A 139 -8.44 8.95 -1.77
N ASN A 140 -9.45 9.75 -1.45
CA ASN A 140 -9.36 11.16 -1.14
C ASN A 140 -10.32 11.53 0.01
N SER A 141 -10.35 12.81 0.41
CA SER A 141 -11.19 13.28 1.52
C SER A 141 -12.71 13.06 1.32
N TYR A 142 -13.17 12.87 0.09
CA TYR A 142 -14.60 12.62 -0.21
C TYR A 142 -14.93 11.13 -0.25
N SER A 143 -13.95 10.26 -0.10
CA SER A 143 -14.14 8.80 -0.20
C SER A 143 -14.72 8.16 1.08
N ALA A 144 -14.83 8.90 2.19
CA ALA A 144 -15.16 8.33 3.49
C ALA A 144 -16.49 7.55 3.48
N ASN A 145 -17.55 8.10 2.89
CA ASN A 145 -18.86 7.42 2.85
C ASN A 145 -18.80 6.13 2.01
N ALA A 146 -18.21 6.18 0.82
CA ALA A 146 -18.07 5.00 -0.02
C ALA A 146 -17.23 3.90 0.64
N LEU A 147 -16.17 4.28 1.39
CA LEU A 147 -15.35 3.33 2.14
C LEU A 147 -16.10 2.74 3.35
N LYS A 148 -16.99 3.48 3.99
CA LYS A 148 -17.88 2.94 5.04
C LYS A 148 -18.85 1.90 4.52
N GLU A 149 -19.33 2.08 3.31
CA GLU A 149 -20.25 1.14 2.64
C GLU A 149 -19.51 -0.10 2.12
N PHE A 150 -18.27 0.05 1.68
CA PHE A 150 -17.47 -1.05 1.20
C PHE A 150 -17.11 -2.02 2.34
N LYS A 151 -17.60 -3.25 2.26
CA LYS A 151 -17.34 -4.31 3.24
C LYS A 151 -16.72 -5.51 2.55
N HIS A 152 -15.62 -5.98 3.08
CA HIS A 152 -14.99 -7.21 2.62
C HIS A 152 -14.33 -7.94 3.80
N PRO A 153 -14.49 -9.28 3.95
CA PRO A 153 -13.97 -10.02 5.10
C PRO A 153 -12.42 -10.00 5.19
N ARG A 154 -11.74 -9.70 4.09
CA ARG A 154 -10.27 -9.62 4.02
C ARG A 154 -9.74 -8.18 3.97
N LEU A 155 -10.60 -7.17 4.03
CA LEU A 155 -10.13 -5.79 4.10
C LEU A 155 -9.44 -5.54 5.45
N ALA A 156 -8.15 -5.21 5.41
CA ALA A 156 -7.34 -4.92 6.59
C ALA A 156 -7.17 -3.43 6.87
N GLY A 157 -7.36 -2.58 5.85
CA GLY A 157 -7.19 -1.14 5.99
C GLY A 157 -7.05 -0.41 4.66
N TYR A 158 -6.63 0.84 4.73
CA TYR A 158 -6.54 1.76 3.60
C TYR A 158 -5.14 2.34 3.48
N ASP A 159 -4.65 2.49 2.26
CA ASP A 159 -3.41 3.20 1.95
C ASP A 159 -3.73 4.61 1.44
N LEU A 160 -3.29 5.63 2.19
CA LEU A 160 -3.52 7.05 1.90
C LEU A 160 -2.22 7.66 1.38
N ASN A 161 -2.20 8.12 0.13
CA ASN A 161 -0.98 8.66 -0.46
C ASN A 161 -1.20 10.08 -1.04
N SER A 162 -1.18 10.26 -2.37
CA SER A 162 -1.04 11.54 -3.05
C SER A 162 -2.14 12.58 -2.71
N ARG A 163 -3.36 12.13 -2.41
CA ARG A 163 -4.48 13.04 -2.09
C ARG A 163 -4.45 13.57 -0.64
N PHE A 164 -3.50 13.08 0.17
CA PHE A 164 -3.29 13.45 1.57
C PHE A 164 -1.91 14.07 1.80
N GLU A 165 -1.41 14.81 0.80
CA GLU A 165 -0.11 15.47 0.83
C GLU A 165 -0.27 16.98 0.62
N LEU A 166 0.63 17.73 1.26
CA LEU A 166 0.86 19.16 0.98
C LEU A 166 1.71 19.31 -0.28
N GLU A 167 2.73 18.45 -0.38
CA GLU A 167 3.64 18.30 -1.52
C GLU A 167 4.13 16.84 -1.56
N PRO A 168 4.65 16.34 -2.68
CA PRO A 168 5.10 14.95 -2.79
C PRO A 168 6.04 14.54 -1.64
N GLY A 169 5.62 13.50 -0.89
CA GLY A 169 6.35 12.99 0.28
C GLY A 169 6.04 13.68 1.60
N LYS A 170 5.36 14.84 1.60
CA LYS A 170 4.98 15.56 2.82
C LYS A 170 3.49 15.44 3.09
N LYS A 171 3.13 14.53 3.98
CA LYS A 171 1.73 14.30 4.34
C LYS A 171 1.10 15.49 5.04
N ASP A 172 -0.20 15.69 4.82
CA ASP A 172 -1.05 16.63 5.54
C ASP A 172 -1.70 15.93 6.74
N PRO A 173 -1.18 16.10 7.97
CA PRO A 173 -1.70 15.39 9.14
C PRO A 173 -3.11 15.82 9.50
N VAL A 174 -3.48 17.06 9.22
CA VAL A 174 -4.84 17.58 9.51
C VAL A 174 -5.84 16.88 8.61
N ARG A 175 -5.57 16.83 7.30
CA ARG A 175 -6.43 16.15 6.32
C ARG A 175 -6.56 14.66 6.63
N ILE A 176 -5.45 13.98 6.99
CA ILE A 176 -5.48 12.57 7.37
C ILE A 176 -6.34 12.36 8.62
N LEU A 177 -6.14 13.14 9.69
CA LEU A 177 -6.89 12.98 10.94
C LEU A 177 -8.38 13.27 10.77
N THR A 178 -8.74 14.29 9.98
CA THR A 178 -10.13 14.58 9.63
C THR A 178 -10.77 13.39 8.94
N PHE A 179 -10.12 12.88 7.89
CA PHE A 179 -10.60 11.72 7.14
C PHE A 179 -10.74 10.46 8.00
N LEU A 180 -9.76 10.17 8.87
CA LEU A 180 -9.84 9.02 9.79
C LEU A 180 -10.95 9.17 10.84
N ASN A 181 -11.33 10.39 11.22
CA ASN A 181 -12.49 10.63 12.09
C ASN A 181 -13.81 10.41 11.34
N GLU A 182 -13.85 10.78 10.07
CA GLU A 182 -15.01 10.53 9.20
C GLU A 182 -15.20 9.03 8.92
N LEU A 183 -14.14 8.22 8.86
CA LEU A 183 -14.22 6.77 8.63
C LEU A 183 -14.79 5.97 9.81
N LYS A 184 -14.85 6.53 10.99
CA LYS A 184 -15.47 5.91 12.18
C LYS A 184 -16.99 5.96 12.07
#